data_95b0cbb05453a41b0f895f944c47ef62
#
_entry.id   95b0cbb05453a41b0f895f944c47ef62
#
_cell.length_a   1.000
_cell.length_b   1.000
_cell.length_c   1.000
_cell.angle_alpha   90.00
_cell.angle_beta   90.00
_cell.angle_gamma   90.00
#
_symmetry.space_group_name_H-M   'P 1'
#
loop_
_entity.id
_entity.type
_entity.pdbx_description
1 polymer ?
#
loop_
_entity_poly.entity_id
_entity_poly.type
_entity_poly.pdbx_seq_one_letter_code
_entity_poly.pdbx_strand_id
1 'polypeptide(L)'
;MDVAFNPWAKQIYYSKKEIDLMCVQELKKADCLPQEIEPVRIDRFIEKHYTGIRYDDLGEGVLGCTSFLPTGRIEAVIISSRLDDNRVPSERRLRATLAHEAGHCMLHASLFLQPSSLGLWGAPRDRKNKKKQIVCRQESIAVVDEGCRRKYQWQEYQANCAIGGFLLPQLIFKEAIGRYSRISPITKIPRLTSDPNVREKIARDLSDVFEVNPIVVRIRIQETFPSDEGQETF
;
A
#
# COMPACT_ATOMS: atom_id res chain seq x y z
N MET A 1 -9.50 -15.87 -16.98
CA MET A 1 -8.06 -16.20 -17.06
C MET A 1 -7.66 -16.81 -15.74
N ASP A 2 -7.37 -18.13 -15.76
CA ASP A 2 -7.06 -18.86 -14.53
C ASP A 2 -5.65 -18.53 -14.08
N VAL A 3 -5.53 -17.81 -12.96
CA VAL A 3 -4.27 -17.63 -12.26
C VAL A 3 -3.92 -18.98 -11.63
N ALA A 4 -2.88 -19.64 -12.13
CA ALA A 4 -2.40 -20.89 -11.55
C ALA A 4 -1.94 -20.63 -10.11
N PHE A 5 -2.81 -20.94 -9.16
CA PHE A 5 -2.55 -20.88 -7.73
C PHE A 5 -1.46 -21.91 -7.38
N ASN A 6 -0.42 -21.47 -6.67
CA ASN A 6 0.52 -22.40 -6.04
C ASN A 6 -0.08 -22.85 -4.71
N PRO A 7 -0.60 -24.09 -4.56
CA PRO A 7 -1.22 -24.56 -3.34
C PRO A 7 -0.22 -24.69 -2.16
N TRP A 8 1.07 -24.60 -2.43
CA TRP A 8 2.15 -24.69 -1.46
C TRP A 8 2.65 -23.32 -0.98
N ALA A 9 2.21 -22.23 -1.61
CA ALA A 9 2.51 -20.89 -1.12
C ALA A 9 1.73 -20.66 0.18
N LYS A 10 2.43 -20.73 1.30
CA LYS A 10 1.88 -20.44 2.62
C LYS A 10 1.36 -19.00 2.62
N GLN A 11 0.05 -18.79 2.81
CA GLN A 11 -0.49 -17.45 2.98
C GLN A 11 0.13 -16.82 4.23
N ILE A 12 0.82 -15.71 4.06
CA ILE A 12 1.41 -14.97 5.17
C ILE A 12 0.50 -13.79 5.47
N TYR A 13 -0.07 -13.79 6.67
CA TYR A 13 -0.91 -12.70 7.15
C TYR A 13 -0.08 -11.77 8.03
N TYR A 14 0.03 -10.53 7.62
CA TYR A 14 0.66 -9.47 8.40
C TYR A 14 -0.43 -8.58 9.02
N SER A 15 -0.25 -8.19 10.27
CA SER A 15 -1.06 -7.15 10.90
C SER A 15 -0.73 -5.77 10.29
N LYS A 16 -1.67 -4.82 10.41
CA LYS A 16 -1.43 -3.44 9.97
C LYS A 16 -0.16 -2.84 10.57
N LYS A 17 0.13 -3.14 11.84
CA LYS A 17 1.35 -2.65 12.53
C LYS A 17 2.63 -3.24 11.94
N GLU A 18 2.61 -4.52 11.58
CA GLU A 18 3.76 -5.16 10.92
C GLU A 18 3.98 -4.57 9.53
N ILE A 19 2.91 -4.37 8.75
CA ILE A 19 2.99 -3.73 7.43
C ILE A 19 3.57 -2.32 7.55
N ASP A 20 3.10 -1.51 8.51
CA ASP A 20 3.64 -0.17 8.78
C ASP A 20 5.14 -0.20 9.09
N LEU A 21 5.58 -1.11 9.95
CA LEU A 21 6.99 -1.26 10.29
C LEU A 21 7.82 -1.67 9.07
N MET A 22 7.32 -2.60 8.27
CA MET A 22 7.97 -3.05 7.04
C MET A 22 8.10 -1.89 6.04
N CYS A 23 7.04 -1.10 5.81
CA CYS A 23 7.09 0.08 4.94
C CYS A 23 8.18 1.06 5.38
N VAL A 24 8.24 1.39 6.66
CA VAL A 24 9.27 2.29 7.21
C VAL A 24 10.68 1.72 7.04
N GLN A 25 10.86 0.41 7.25
CA GLN A 25 12.15 -0.25 7.06
C GLN A 25 12.61 -0.22 5.60
N GLU A 26 11.70 -0.48 4.66
CA GLU A 26 12.02 -0.46 3.23
C GLU A 26 12.34 0.97 2.76
N LEU A 27 11.57 1.99 3.21
CA LEU A 27 11.88 3.40 2.93
C LEU A 27 13.26 3.79 3.48
N LYS A 28 13.63 3.35 4.68
CA LYS A 28 14.96 3.57 5.27
C LYS A 28 16.06 2.92 4.46
N LYS A 29 15.91 1.66 4.06
CA LYS A 29 16.88 0.93 3.23
C LYS A 29 17.13 1.62 1.91
N ALA A 30 16.08 2.20 1.31
CA ALA A 30 16.17 2.93 0.06
C ALA A 30 16.62 4.38 0.22
N ASP A 31 16.82 4.88 1.44
CA ASP A 31 17.10 6.30 1.73
C ASP A 31 16.01 7.21 1.12
N CYS A 32 14.75 6.84 1.36
CA CYS A 32 13.55 7.54 0.90
C CYS A 32 12.59 7.88 2.06
N LEU A 33 12.96 7.58 3.31
CA LEU A 33 12.18 8.00 4.47
C LEU A 33 12.41 9.49 4.73
N PRO A 34 11.37 10.33 4.70
CA PRO A 34 11.49 11.75 5.04
C PRO A 34 12.05 11.96 6.44
N GLN A 35 12.82 13.01 6.63
CA GLN A 35 13.32 13.44 7.94
C GLN A 35 12.44 14.52 8.57
N GLU A 36 11.62 15.17 7.77
CA GLU A 36 10.70 16.24 8.16
C GLU A 36 9.28 15.92 7.67
N ILE A 37 8.33 16.82 7.97
CA ILE A 37 6.94 16.70 7.53
C ILE A 37 6.86 17.09 6.05
N GLU A 38 7.07 16.12 5.19
CA GLU A 38 7.04 16.25 3.74
C GLU A 38 6.49 14.98 3.07
N PRO A 39 6.08 15.07 1.79
CA PRO A 39 5.59 13.90 1.05
C PRO A 39 6.70 12.87 0.80
N VAL A 40 6.39 11.58 0.99
CA VAL A 40 7.29 10.50 0.57
C VAL A 40 7.39 10.45 -0.96
N ARG A 41 8.57 10.44 -1.52
CA ARG A 41 8.82 10.27 -2.96
C ARG A 41 8.72 8.79 -3.34
N ILE A 42 7.48 8.33 -3.43
CA ILE A 42 7.17 6.91 -3.66
C ILE A 42 7.63 6.42 -5.04
N ASP A 43 7.60 7.28 -6.04
CA ASP A 43 8.15 7.07 -7.37
C ASP A 43 9.64 6.70 -7.29
N ARG A 44 10.42 7.58 -6.67
CA ARG A 44 11.86 7.38 -6.45
C ARG A 44 12.16 6.13 -5.63
N PHE A 45 11.31 5.83 -4.62
CA PHE A 45 11.45 4.62 -3.82
C PHE A 45 11.36 3.36 -4.70
N ILE A 46 10.33 3.27 -5.55
CA ILE A 46 10.13 2.12 -6.43
C ILE A 46 11.30 1.97 -7.41
N GLU A 47 11.69 3.05 -8.07
CA GLU A 47 12.80 3.06 -9.03
C GLU A 47 14.14 2.66 -8.41
N LYS A 48 14.42 3.15 -7.21
CA LYS A 48 15.67 2.89 -6.49
C LYS A 48 15.74 1.50 -5.88
N HIS A 49 14.60 0.99 -5.41
CA HIS A 49 14.57 -0.22 -4.56
C HIS A 49 14.09 -1.46 -5.31
N TYR A 50 13.24 -1.33 -6.31
CA TYR A 50 12.66 -2.46 -7.03
C TYR A 50 13.01 -2.48 -8.51
N THR A 51 12.39 -1.61 -9.31
CA THR A 51 12.53 -1.55 -10.76
C THR A 51 11.99 -0.24 -11.30
N GLY A 52 12.31 0.09 -12.55
CA GLY A 52 11.74 1.23 -13.24
C GLY A 52 10.21 1.12 -13.37
N ILE A 53 9.55 2.26 -13.25
CA ILE A 53 8.11 2.39 -13.47
C ILE A 53 7.85 2.50 -14.97
N ARG A 54 6.84 1.79 -15.47
CA ARG A 54 6.38 1.87 -16.85
C ARG A 54 4.95 2.39 -16.89
N TYR A 55 4.64 3.20 -17.89
CA TYR A 55 3.28 3.66 -18.15
C TYR A 55 2.74 2.97 -19.39
N ASP A 56 1.52 2.40 -19.31
CA ASP A 56 0.90 1.68 -20.41
C ASP A 56 -0.63 1.81 -20.34
N ASP A 57 -1.33 1.52 -21.44
CA ASP A 57 -2.79 1.41 -21.41
C ASP A 57 -3.20 0.04 -20.85
N LEU A 58 -3.55 0.01 -19.59
CA LEU A 58 -3.97 -1.20 -18.88
C LEU A 58 -5.45 -1.55 -19.07
N GLY A 59 -6.17 -0.78 -19.89
CA GLY A 59 -7.60 -0.93 -20.08
C GLY A 59 -8.44 -0.22 -19.00
N GLU A 60 -9.77 -0.34 -19.13
CA GLU A 60 -10.69 0.37 -18.25
C GLU A 60 -10.70 -0.20 -16.83
N GLY A 61 -10.71 0.69 -15.84
CA GLY A 61 -10.76 0.34 -14.42
C GLY A 61 -9.47 -0.23 -13.84
N VAL A 62 -8.40 -0.45 -14.63
CA VAL A 62 -7.10 -0.90 -14.13
C VAL A 62 -6.19 0.30 -13.92
N LEU A 63 -5.67 0.45 -12.70
CA LEU A 63 -4.81 1.57 -12.31
C LEU A 63 -3.33 1.20 -12.31
N GLY A 64 -3.00 -0.03 -11.91
CA GLY A 64 -1.64 -0.51 -11.86
C GLY A 64 -1.55 -2.03 -12.00
N CYS A 65 -0.34 -2.51 -12.18
CA CYS A 65 -0.04 -3.93 -12.29
C CYS A 65 1.41 -4.20 -11.92
N THR A 66 1.63 -5.14 -11.00
CA THR A 66 2.97 -5.64 -10.68
C THR A 66 3.18 -7.01 -11.29
N SER A 67 4.24 -7.16 -12.08
CA SER A 67 4.63 -8.44 -12.68
C SER A 67 5.86 -9.04 -11.99
N PHE A 68 5.85 -10.37 -11.86
CA PHE A 68 6.87 -11.12 -11.15
C PHE A 68 7.48 -12.20 -12.03
N LEU A 69 8.78 -12.36 -11.92
CA LEU A 69 9.52 -13.47 -12.50
C LEU A 69 9.27 -14.76 -11.68
N PRO A 70 9.49 -15.95 -12.27
CA PRO A 70 9.40 -17.22 -11.54
C PRO A 70 10.38 -17.33 -10.35
N THR A 71 11.36 -16.46 -10.27
CA THR A 71 12.32 -16.34 -9.17
C THR A 71 11.79 -15.51 -8.00
N GLY A 72 10.56 -15.00 -8.08
CA GLY A 72 10.00 -14.05 -7.11
C GLY A 72 10.54 -12.62 -7.24
N ARG A 73 11.46 -12.35 -8.19
CA ARG A 73 11.93 -10.98 -8.44
C ARG A 73 10.84 -10.18 -9.16
N ILE A 74 10.75 -8.90 -8.85
CA ILE A 74 9.87 -7.97 -9.55
C ILE A 74 10.42 -7.79 -10.97
N GLU A 75 9.56 -8.01 -11.98
CA GLU A 75 9.90 -7.78 -13.38
C GLU A 75 9.57 -6.35 -13.79
N ALA A 76 8.37 -5.87 -13.45
CA ALA A 76 7.94 -4.52 -13.76
C ALA A 76 6.83 -4.06 -12.81
N VAL A 77 6.80 -2.76 -12.55
CA VAL A 77 5.66 -2.01 -12.02
C VAL A 77 5.11 -1.18 -13.16
N ILE A 78 3.85 -1.42 -13.54
CA ILE A 78 3.20 -0.78 -14.67
C ILE A 78 2.02 0.03 -14.13
N ILE A 79 1.94 1.28 -14.52
CA ILE A 79 0.90 2.21 -14.12
C ILE A 79 0.08 2.60 -15.34
N SER A 80 -1.22 2.75 -15.18
CA SER A 80 -2.09 3.21 -16.25
C SER A 80 -1.70 4.62 -16.72
N SER A 81 -1.44 4.77 -18.01
CA SER A 81 -1.13 6.07 -18.63
C SER A 81 -2.24 7.11 -18.45
N ARG A 82 -3.46 6.68 -18.12
CA ARG A 82 -4.59 7.56 -17.79
C ARG A 82 -4.41 8.34 -16.48
N LEU A 83 -3.45 7.94 -15.63
CA LEU A 83 -3.11 8.66 -14.40
C LEU A 83 -2.05 9.76 -14.62
N ASP A 84 -1.46 9.81 -15.80
CA ASP A 84 -0.41 10.78 -16.17
C ASP A 84 -1.01 11.99 -16.92
N ASP A 85 -1.97 12.68 -16.27
CA ASP A 85 -2.64 13.86 -16.85
C ASP A 85 -2.24 15.18 -16.18
N ASN A 86 -1.24 15.17 -15.29
CA ASN A 86 -0.72 16.33 -14.56
C ASN A 86 -1.78 17.13 -13.77
N ARG A 87 -2.90 16.50 -13.40
CA ARG A 87 -3.91 17.12 -12.54
C ARG A 87 -3.72 16.65 -11.10
N VAL A 88 -3.89 17.56 -10.14
CA VAL A 88 -3.71 17.24 -8.71
C VAL A 88 -4.49 15.99 -8.24
N PRO A 89 -5.78 15.79 -8.62
CA PRO A 89 -6.48 14.56 -8.25
C PRO A 89 -5.86 13.30 -8.85
N SER A 90 -5.37 13.37 -10.09
CA SER A 90 -4.69 12.24 -10.77
C SER A 90 -3.33 11.95 -10.15
N GLU A 91 -2.55 12.98 -9.83
CA GLU A 91 -1.27 12.83 -9.14
C GLU A 91 -1.42 12.14 -7.78
N ARG A 92 -2.40 12.56 -6.97
CA ARG A 92 -2.69 11.92 -5.69
C ARG A 92 -3.15 10.48 -5.84
N ARG A 93 -3.91 10.18 -6.89
CA ARG A 93 -4.31 8.82 -7.25
C ARG A 93 -3.11 8.00 -7.72
N LEU A 94 -2.26 8.58 -8.57
CA LEU A 94 -1.01 7.97 -9.02
C LEU A 94 -0.14 7.56 -7.83
N ARG A 95 0.08 8.47 -6.88
CA ARG A 95 0.87 8.18 -5.67
C ARG A 95 0.28 7.05 -4.85
N ALA A 96 -1.06 7.02 -4.67
CA ALA A 96 -1.72 5.93 -3.97
C ALA A 96 -1.58 4.59 -4.71
N THR A 97 -1.69 4.60 -6.05
CA THR A 97 -1.48 3.42 -6.88
C THR A 97 -0.03 2.93 -6.79
N LEU A 98 0.95 3.82 -6.88
CA LEU A 98 2.36 3.48 -6.71
C LEU A 98 2.65 2.84 -5.35
N ALA A 99 2.08 3.40 -4.27
CA ALA A 99 2.23 2.84 -2.93
C ALA A 99 1.56 1.47 -2.78
N HIS A 100 0.43 1.25 -3.44
CA HIS A 100 -0.25 -0.04 -3.52
C HIS A 100 0.62 -1.09 -4.23
N GLU A 101 1.16 -0.75 -5.41
CA GLU A 101 2.05 -1.64 -6.16
C GLU A 101 3.35 -1.93 -5.39
N ALA A 102 3.91 -0.93 -4.68
CA ALA A 102 5.03 -1.14 -3.76
C ALA A 102 4.67 -2.12 -2.64
N GLY A 103 3.43 -2.09 -2.15
CA GLY A 103 2.89 -3.07 -1.21
C GLY A 103 2.92 -4.48 -1.78
N HIS A 104 2.50 -4.68 -3.03
CA HIS A 104 2.61 -5.97 -3.72
C HIS A 104 4.06 -6.40 -3.87
N CYS A 105 4.96 -5.51 -4.26
CA CYS A 105 6.39 -5.80 -4.37
C CYS A 105 6.97 -6.31 -3.06
N MET A 106 6.66 -5.63 -1.95
CA MET A 106 7.17 -5.94 -0.62
C MET A 106 6.60 -7.24 -0.03
N LEU A 107 5.28 -7.40 -0.11
CA LEU A 107 4.57 -8.43 0.66
C LEU A 107 4.35 -9.73 -0.12
N HIS A 108 4.25 -9.67 -1.44
CA HIS A 108 3.73 -10.78 -2.23
C HIS A 108 4.75 -11.40 -3.19
N ALA A 109 5.93 -10.84 -3.34
CA ALA A 109 6.98 -11.36 -4.24
C ALA A 109 7.31 -12.83 -3.98
N SER A 110 7.36 -13.25 -2.70
CA SER A 110 7.65 -14.62 -2.30
C SER A 110 6.60 -15.65 -2.76
N LEU A 111 5.36 -15.23 -3.01
CA LEU A 111 4.29 -16.10 -3.49
C LEU A 111 4.52 -16.59 -4.93
N PHE A 112 5.38 -15.90 -5.67
CA PHE A 112 5.70 -16.21 -7.06
C PHE A 112 6.97 -17.02 -7.22
N LEU A 113 7.66 -17.34 -6.11
CA LEU A 113 8.77 -18.29 -6.12
C LEU A 113 8.27 -19.66 -6.60
N GLN A 114 8.81 -20.12 -7.72
CA GLN A 114 8.61 -21.51 -8.11
C GLN A 114 9.60 -22.37 -7.35
N PRO A 115 9.19 -23.51 -6.78
CA PRO A 115 10.14 -24.50 -6.29
C PRO A 115 11.08 -24.82 -7.46
N SER A 116 12.37 -24.57 -7.31
CA SER A 116 13.35 -25.13 -8.23
C SER A 116 13.16 -26.64 -8.17
N SER A 117 12.57 -27.18 -9.22
CA SER A 117 12.53 -28.61 -9.44
C SER A 117 13.98 -29.06 -9.70
N LEU A 118 14.76 -29.22 -8.66
CA LEU A 118 15.90 -30.12 -8.63
C LEU A 118 15.32 -31.54 -8.75
N GLY A 119 14.65 -31.79 -9.87
CA GLY A 119 14.25 -33.12 -10.26
C GLY A 119 15.50 -33.82 -10.77
N LEU A 120 15.99 -34.75 -9.99
CA LEU A 120 17.04 -35.71 -10.40
C LEU A 120 16.61 -36.58 -11.60
N TRP A 121 15.38 -36.42 -12.07
CA TRP A 121 14.78 -37.16 -13.19
C TRP A 121 14.01 -36.17 -14.08
N GLY A 122 14.49 -36.05 -15.31
CA GLY A 122 14.06 -35.10 -16.31
C GLY A 122 12.54 -34.89 -16.39
N ALA A 123 12.07 -33.78 -15.89
CA ALA A 123 10.74 -33.28 -16.14
C ALA A 123 10.72 -32.47 -17.45
N PRO A 124 9.64 -32.52 -18.23
CA PRO A 124 9.57 -31.89 -19.55
C PRO A 124 9.79 -30.39 -19.49
N ARG A 125 10.65 -29.87 -20.35
CA ARG A 125 11.04 -28.46 -20.48
C ARG A 125 9.97 -27.54 -21.07
N ASP A 126 8.70 -27.92 -21.12
CA ASP A 126 7.63 -27.18 -21.81
C ASP A 126 6.57 -26.64 -20.84
N ARG A 127 7.00 -25.85 -19.82
CA ARG A 127 6.08 -24.90 -19.20
C ARG A 127 6.42 -23.50 -19.70
N LYS A 128 5.66 -23.05 -20.72
CA LYS A 128 5.62 -21.66 -21.17
C LYS A 128 5.71 -20.76 -19.94
N ASN A 129 6.74 -19.93 -19.87
CA ASN A 129 6.93 -18.89 -18.84
C ASN A 129 5.73 -17.93 -18.85
N LYS A 130 4.60 -18.34 -18.25
CA LYS A 130 3.47 -17.44 -18.07
C LYS A 130 3.89 -16.44 -17.01
N LYS A 131 4.08 -15.19 -17.40
CA LYS A 131 4.25 -14.07 -16.50
C LYS A 131 3.12 -14.08 -15.49
N LYS A 132 3.46 -13.95 -14.22
CA LYS A 132 2.48 -13.86 -13.13
C LYS A 132 2.34 -12.39 -12.79
N GLN A 133 1.12 -11.90 -12.76
CA GLN A 133 0.81 -10.50 -12.52
C GLN A 133 -0.26 -10.37 -11.44
N ILE A 134 -0.13 -9.36 -10.60
CA ILE A 134 -1.21 -8.86 -9.75
C ILE A 134 -1.70 -7.57 -10.37
N VAL A 135 -3.00 -7.43 -10.54
CA VAL A 135 -3.63 -6.29 -11.22
C VAL A 135 -4.44 -5.49 -10.20
N CYS A 136 -4.04 -4.26 -9.98
CA CYS A 136 -4.77 -3.32 -9.14
C CYS A 136 -5.92 -2.67 -9.93
N ARG A 137 -7.13 -2.79 -9.41
CA ARG A 137 -8.32 -2.17 -9.98
C ARG A 137 -8.77 -0.98 -9.14
N GLN A 138 -9.46 -0.04 -9.78
CA GLN A 138 -10.01 1.15 -9.11
C GLN A 138 -10.89 0.78 -7.92
N GLU A 139 -11.64 -0.31 -8.01
CA GLU A 139 -12.50 -0.84 -6.95
C GLU A 139 -11.71 -1.38 -5.75
N SER A 140 -10.50 -1.90 -5.97
CA SER A 140 -9.66 -2.47 -4.92
C SER A 140 -9.11 -1.43 -3.95
N ILE A 141 -8.84 -0.21 -4.43
CA ILE A 141 -8.28 0.87 -3.60
C ILE A 141 -9.34 1.50 -2.68
N ALA A 142 -10.63 1.37 -3.02
CA ALA A 142 -11.72 2.04 -2.30
C ALA A 142 -12.24 1.25 -1.08
N VAL A 143 -11.93 -0.02 -0.94
CA VAL A 143 -12.60 -0.92 0.03
C VAL A 143 -11.62 -1.39 1.10
N VAL A 144 -11.59 -0.66 2.21
CA VAL A 144 -11.07 -1.17 3.50
C VAL A 144 -12.28 -1.66 4.32
N ASP A 145 -12.99 -2.66 3.82
CA ASP A 145 -14.07 -3.30 4.59
C ASP A 145 -13.59 -4.65 5.14
N GLU A 146 -13.68 -4.81 6.47
CA GLU A 146 -13.25 -6.01 7.20
C GLU A 146 -14.07 -7.27 6.85
N GLY A 147 -15.20 -7.11 6.13
CA GLY A 147 -16.12 -8.20 5.79
C GLY A 147 -15.71 -9.06 4.60
N CYS A 148 -14.77 -8.66 3.79
CA CYS A 148 -14.52 -9.28 2.48
C CYS A 148 -13.33 -10.26 2.50
N ARG A 149 -13.50 -11.42 3.18
CA ARG A 149 -12.47 -12.48 3.32
C ARG A 149 -12.48 -13.50 2.17
N ARG A 150 -12.63 -13.11 0.91
CA ARG A 150 -12.50 -14.04 -0.20
C ARG A 150 -11.03 -14.20 -0.64
N LYS A 151 -10.67 -15.38 -1.14
CA LYS A 151 -9.32 -15.93 -1.33
C LYS A 151 -8.30 -15.11 -2.15
N TYR A 152 -8.75 -14.06 -2.86
CA TYR A 152 -7.91 -13.12 -3.61
C TYR A 152 -7.85 -11.72 -2.98
N GLN A 153 -8.62 -11.48 -1.93
CA GLN A 153 -8.78 -10.14 -1.35
C GLN A 153 -7.77 -9.83 -0.23
N TRP A 154 -7.14 -10.85 0.37
CA TRP A 154 -6.15 -10.61 1.42
C TRP A 154 -4.89 -9.91 0.90
N GLN A 155 -4.45 -10.21 -0.33
CA GLN A 155 -3.31 -9.53 -0.96
C GLN A 155 -3.64 -8.06 -1.20
N GLU A 156 -4.81 -7.80 -1.78
CA GLU A 156 -5.29 -6.44 -2.02
C GLU A 156 -5.47 -5.67 -0.70
N TYR A 157 -6.02 -6.32 0.32
CA TYR A 157 -6.14 -5.73 1.65
C TYR A 157 -4.78 -5.34 2.24
N GLN A 158 -3.79 -6.22 2.16
CA GLN A 158 -2.45 -5.94 2.66
C GLN A 158 -1.75 -4.83 1.84
N ALA A 159 -1.91 -4.84 0.53
CA ALA A 159 -1.40 -3.78 -0.34
C ALA A 159 -2.08 -2.42 -0.04
N ASN A 160 -3.39 -2.41 0.24
CA ASN A 160 -4.10 -1.22 0.68
C ASN A 160 -3.61 -0.71 2.05
N CYS A 161 -3.31 -1.60 3.00
CA CYS A 161 -2.67 -1.19 4.27
C CYS A 161 -1.30 -0.55 4.04
N ALA A 162 -0.53 -1.04 3.06
CA ALA A 162 0.78 -0.48 2.73
C ALA A 162 0.70 0.95 2.17
N ILE A 163 -0.42 1.37 1.54
CA ILE A 163 -0.61 2.76 1.09
C ILE A 163 -0.37 3.73 2.25
N GLY A 164 -1.05 3.50 3.38
CA GLY A 164 -0.88 4.34 4.58
C GLY A 164 0.53 4.24 5.17
N GLY A 165 1.12 3.04 5.19
CA GLY A 165 2.46 2.81 5.70
C GLY A 165 3.56 3.52 4.90
N PHE A 166 3.47 3.51 3.57
CA PHE A 166 4.41 4.18 2.69
C PHE A 166 4.20 5.69 2.62
N LEU A 167 2.97 6.16 2.39
CA LEU A 167 2.71 7.58 2.12
C LEU A 167 2.62 8.43 3.40
N LEU A 168 2.24 7.83 4.53
CA LEU A 168 2.06 8.48 5.82
C LEU A 168 2.80 7.69 6.92
N PRO A 169 4.16 7.62 6.88
CA PRO A 169 4.94 6.92 7.89
C PRO A 169 4.56 7.38 9.30
N GLN A 170 4.35 6.44 10.22
CA GLN A 170 3.66 6.70 11.48
C GLN A 170 4.30 7.80 12.34
N LEU A 171 5.63 7.89 12.37
CA LEU A 171 6.32 8.91 13.16
C LEU A 171 6.07 10.31 12.58
N ILE A 172 6.29 10.48 11.27
CA ILE A 172 6.09 11.75 10.56
C ILE A 172 4.62 12.18 10.64
N PHE A 173 3.70 11.22 10.46
CA PHE A 173 2.27 11.51 10.56
C PHE A 173 1.85 11.93 11.96
N LYS A 174 2.34 11.26 13.01
CA LYS A 174 2.08 11.66 14.41
C LYS A 174 2.62 13.04 14.75
N GLU A 175 3.76 13.40 14.22
CA GLU A 175 4.32 14.74 14.37
C GLU A 175 3.43 15.79 13.70
N ALA A 176 3.04 15.56 12.45
CA ALA A 176 2.17 16.46 11.70
C ALA A 176 0.81 16.66 12.37
N ILE A 177 0.16 15.59 12.81
CA ILE A 177 -1.15 15.64 13.45
C ILE A 177 -1.06 16.17 14.89
N GLY A 178 0.11 16.13 15.51
CA GLY A 178 0.36 16.66 16.85
C GLY A 178 -0.07 18.12 17.01
N ARG A 179 0.02 18.91 15.94
CA ARG A 179 -0.43 20.32 15.89
C ARG A 179 -1.93 20.51 16.11
N TYR A 180 -2.72 19.46 15.85
CA TYR A 180 -4.17 19.43 15.99
C TYR A 180 -4.63 18.66 17.23
N SER A 181 -3.72 17.98 17.93
CA SER A 181 -4.03 17.18 19.10
C SER A 181 -3.94 17.99 20.37
N ARG A 182 -4.76 17.62 21.36
CA ARG A 182 -4.68 18.16 22.74
C ARG A 182 -4.18 17.06 23.67
N ILE A 183 -3.26 17.41 24.54
CA ILE A 183 -2.78 16.47 25.57
C ILE A 183 -3.84 16.38 26.66
N SER A 184 -4.35 15.18 26.91
CA SER A 184 -5.26 14.96 28.02
C SER A 184 -4.56 15.30 29.36
N PRO A 185 -5.14 16.15 30.21
CA PRO A 185 -4.53 16.50 31.50
C PRO A 185 -4.42 15.31 32.45
N ILE A 186 -5.31 14.33 32.31
CA ILE A 186 -5.39 13.12 33.14
C ILE A 186 -4.43 12.03 32.64
N THR A 187 -4.56 11.63 31.40
CA THR A 187 -3.82 10.46 30.85
C THR A 187 -2.48 10.83 30.24
N LYS A 188 -2.21 12.13 30.00
CA LYS A 188 -1.04 12.65 29.29
C LYS A 188 -0.89 12.11 27.84
N ILE A 189 -1.95 11.49 27.31
CA ILE A 189 -2.00 10.94 25.96
C ILE A 189 -2.56 12.01 25.00
N PRO A 190 -1.94 12.22 23.83
CA PRO A 190 -2.51 13.07 22.79
C PRO A 190 -3.86 12.53 22.33
N ARG A 191 -4.87 13.38 22.32
CA ARG A 191 -6.22 13.08 21.83
C ARG A 191 -6.57 14.02 20.69
N LEU A 192 -7.17 13.47 19.66
CA LEU A 192 -7.79 14.24 18.60
C LEU A 192 -9.27 14.45 18.93
N THR A 193 -9.83 15.57 18.48
CA THR A 193 -11.27 15.82 18.64
C THR A 193 -12.11 14.70 18.01
N SER A 194 -13.28 14.44 18.59
CA SER A 194 -14.27 13.50 18.01
C SER A 194 -15.20 14.19 16.99
N ASP A 195 -15.17 15.54 16.88
CA ASP A 195 -15.99 16.29 15.92
C ASP A 195 -15.65 15.89 14.48
N PRO A 196 -16.61 15.31 13.73
CA PRO A 196 -16.38 14.84 12.36
C PRO A 196 -15.96 15.98 11.40
N ASN A 197 -16.50 17.18 11.59
CA ASN A 197 -16.20 18.32 10.71
C ASN A 197 -14.76 18.79 10.92
N VAL A 198 -14.30 18.81 12.16
CA VAL A 198 -12.91 19.17 12.49
C VAL A 198 -11.96 18.10 11.97
N ARG A 199 -12.29 16.80 12.14
CA ARG A 199 -11.50 15.69 11.60
C ARG A 199 -11.40 15.76 10.08
N GLU A 200 -12.51 16.10 9.39
CA GLU A 200 -12.53 16.27 7.95
C GLU A 200 -11.64 17.43 7.48
N LYS A 201 -11.67 18.55 8.20
CA LYS A 201 -10.78 19.68 7.91
C LYS A 201 -9.31 19.27 8.08
N ILE A 202 -8.96 18.61 9.19
CA ILE A 202 -7.61 18.11 9.42
C ILE A 202 -7.18 17.16 8.31
N ALA A 203 -8.07 16.27 7.87
CA ALA A 203 -7.78 15.33 6.80
C ALA A 203 -7.46 16.05 5.48
N ARG A 204 -8.16 17.13 5.16
CA ARG A 204 -7.88 17.96 3.97
C ARG A 204 -6.56 18.70 4.11
N ASP A 205 -6.34 19.39 5.23
CA ASP A 205 -5.10 20.14 5.48
C ASP A 205 -3.88 19.22 5.37
N LEU A 206 -3.91 18.04 6.00
CA LEU A 206 -2.81 17.09 5.95
C LEU A 206 -2.70 16.39 4.57
N SER A 207 -3.79 16.26 3.83
CA SER A 207 -3.75 15.71 2.46
C SER A 207 -2.99 16.62 1.50
N ASP A 208 -3.05 17.93 1.71
CA ASP A 208 -2.27 18.90 0.94
C ASP A 208 -0.79 18.84 1.32
N VAL A 209 -0.48 18.73 2.62
CA VAL A 209 0.89 18.61 3.12
C VAL A 209 1.60 17.36 2.60
N PHE A 210 0.92 16.22 2.60
CA PHE A 210 1.50 14.94 2.18
C PHE A 210 1.24 14.59 0.70
N GLU A 211 0.55 15.45 -0.03
CA GLU A 211 0.17 15.25 -1.45
C GLU A 211 -0.55 13.92 -1.67
N VAL A 212 -1.47 13.57 -0.80
CA VAL A 212 -2.25 12.33 -0.86
C VAL A 212 -3.76 12.60 -0.98
N ASN A 213 -4.53 11.59 -1.35
CA ASN A 213 -5.98 11.72 -1.33
C ASN A 213 -6.47 11.85 0.12
N PRO A 214 -7.43 12.77 0.43
CA PRO A 214 -7.98 12.94 1.78
C PRO A 214 -8.47 11.65 2.43
N ILE A 215 -8.95 10.67 1.65
CA ILE A 215 -9.38 9.37 2.17
C ILE A 215 -8.23 8.60 2.84
N VAL A 216 -7.01 8.68 2.32
CA VAL A 216 -5.83 8.03 2.90
C VAL A 216 -5.55 8.62 4.28
N VAL A 217 -5.67 9.96 4.41
CA VAL A 217 -5.47 10.64 5.70
C VAL A 217 -6.59 10.30 6.69
N ARG A 218 -7.87 10.25 6.25
CA ARG A 218 -8.99 9.85 7.11
C ARG A 218 -8.78 8.46 7.70
N ILE A 219 -8.41 7.50 6.87
CA ILE A 219 -8.10 6.13 7.30
C ILE A 219 -6.95 6.16 8.33
N ARG A 220 -5.89 6.90 8.04
CA ARG A 220 -4.72 7.01 8.93
C ARG A 220 -5.06 7.68 10.25
N ILE A 221 -5.91 8.70 10.25
CA ILE A 221 -6.44 9.34 11.48
C ILE A 221 -7.21 8.31 12.30
N GLN A 222 -8.11 7.55 11.68
CA GLN A 222 -8.92 6.55 12.37
C GLN A 222 -8.07 5.43 12.98
N GLU A 223 -7.01 5.01 12.29
CA GLU A 223 -6.06 4.00 12.80
C GLU A 223 -5.22 4.52 13.97
N THR A 224 -4.84 5.79 13.95
CA THR A 224 -3.94 6.39 14.97
C THR A 224 -4.71 6.96 16.15
N PHE A 225 -5.89 7.52 15.91
CA PHE A 225 -6.78 8.16 16.89
C PHE A 225 -8.22 7.68 16.64
N PRO A 226 -8.55 6.44 17.00
CA PRO A 226 -9.92 5.94 16.88
C PRO A 226 -10.87 6.84 17.67
N SER A 227 -12.07 7.08 17.11
CA SER A 227 -13.15 7.75 17.84
C SER A 227 -13.68 6.82 18.93
N ASP A 228 -13.92 7.34 20.12
CA ASP A 228 -14.42 6.57 21.29
C ASP A 228 -15.81 5.92 21.07
N GLU A 229 -16.46 6.16 19.95
CA GLU A 229 -17.77 5.61 19.59
C GLU A 229 -17.78 4.09 19.33
N GLY A 230 -16.64 3.42 19.41
CA GLY A 230 -16.50 1.96 19.19
C GLY A 230 -16.22 1.12 20.44
N GLN A 231 -16.23 1.70 21.64
CA GLN A 231 -15.98 0.97 22.90
C GLN A 231 -17.23 0.81 23.81
N GLU A 232 -18.42 0.90 23.25
CA GLU A 232 -19.59 0.39 23.99
C GLU A 232 -19.88 -1.03 23.50
N THR A 233 -19.84 -1.92 24.50
CA THR A 233 -20.25 -3.35 24.50
C THR A 233 -19.20 -4.36 24.02
N PHE A 234 -18.42 -4.86 25.00
CA PHE A 234 -18.53 -6.30 25.41
C PHE A 234 -18.13 -6.44 26.85
#